data_58255363a613949b9ffcafcdf679b211
#
_entry.id   58255363a613949b9ffcafcdf679b211
#
_cell.length_a   1.000
_cell.length_b   1.000
_cell.length_c   1.000
_cell.angle_alpha   90.00
_cell.angle_beta   90.00
_cell.angle_gamma   90.00
#
_symmetry.space_group_name_H-M   'P 1'
#
loop_
_entity.id
_entity.type
_entity.pdbx_description
1 polymer ?
#
loop_
_entity_poly.entity_id
_entity_poly.type
_entity_poly.pdbx_seq_one_letter_code
_entity_poly.pdbx_strand_id
1 'polypeptide(L)'
;MGVYEELKERGLIAQVTHEEQIRELVNNGKAVFYIGFDPTADSLHVGHFMALTLMKRLQEAGNKPIALIGGGTAMIGDPSGRTDMRQMMTKETIQHNCECFKKQMSKFIDFSDDKALMVNNADWLLDLNYIEVLREVGACFSVNRMLAAECYKQRMEKGLSFLEFNYMIMQSYDFYALYQKYGCNLQFGGDDQWSNMIGGMELVRRKLGGDANAMTITLLLNSEGKKMGKTQKGAVWLDPEKTSPYEFYQYWRNVDDSDVIKCMKLLTFLPLEKIAEYEKLEGAELNKAKEVLAYELTKLVHNEEKAQKADTAAKALFAGGADTSNMPTTVLADEDFADGSVSVLDMMVKAGIIKSKGEGRRLMAQGGVSLNDEKITDPYASLTKADFDKDVIIKKGKKVFHKFSL
;
A
#
# COMPACT_ATOMS: atom_id res chain seq x y z
N MET A 1 -1.29 28.47 2.91
CA MET A 1 -1.51 27.62 1.72
C MET A 1 -2.72 26.76 2.00
N GLY A 2 -3.67 26.65 1.05
CA GLY A 2 -4.82 25.75 1.20
C GLY A 2 -4.40 24.29 0.99
N VAL A 3 -5.23 23.34 1.44
CA VAL A 3 -4.89 21.91 1.30
C VAL A 3 -4.83 21.49 -0.17
N TYR A 4 -5.65 22.08 -1.06
CA TYR A 4 -5.60 21.79 -2.49
C TYR A 4 -4.25 22.18 -3.11
N GLU A 5 -3.75 23.37 -2.80
CA GLU A 5 -2.45 23.85 -3.25
C GLU A 5 -1.31 22.98 -2.71
N GLU A 6 -1.41 22.54 -1.46
CA GLU A 6 -0.45 21.61 -0.87
C GLU A 6 -0.44 20.26 -1.61
N LEU A 7 -1.63 19.70 -1.90
CA LEU A 7 -1.72 18.45 -2.68
C LEU A 7 -1.09 18.58 -4.07
N LYS A 8 -1.31 19.74 -4.71
CA LYS A 8 -0.74 20.05 -6.04
C LYS A 8 0.79 20.17 -6.00
N GLU A 9 1.33 20.91 -5.03
CA GLU A 9 2.76 21.11 -4.87
C GLU A 9 3.50 19.82 -4.46
N ARG A 10 2.83 18.94 -3.70
CA ARG A 10 3.33 17.60 -3.39
C ARG A 10 3.31 16.64 -4.58
N GLY A 11 2.62 16.97 -5.67
CA GLY A 11 2.47 16.11 -6.85
C GLY A 11 1.46 14.98 -6.66
N LEU A 12 0.51 15.14 -5.74
CA LEU A 12 -0.52 14.13 -5.46
C LEU A 12 -1.64 14.11 -6.49
N ILE A 13 -1.93 15.24 -7.15
CA ILE A 13 -3.05 15.39 -8.09
C ILE A 13 -2.65 14.88 -9.48
N ALA A 14 -3.46 13.98 -10.06
CA ALA A 14 -3.30 13.51 -11.44
C ALA A 14 -4.37 14.10 -12.37
N GLN A 15 -5.64 13.82 -12.12
CA GLN A 15 -6.77 14.34 -12.92
C GLN A 15 -7.86 14.90 -12.00
N VAL A 16 -8.56 15.92 -12.47
CA VAL A 16 -9.68 16.55 -11.77
C VAL A 16 -10.81 16.86 -12.74
N THR A 17 -12.05 16.82 -12.28
CA THR A 17 -13.22 17.17 -13.08
C THR A 17 -13.46 18.68 -13.13
N HIS A 18 -13.68 19.32 -12.00
CA HIS A 18 -13.99 20.74 -11.85
C HIS A 18 -13.03 21.36 -10.85
N GLU A 19 -11.85 21.81 -11.31
CA GLU A 19 -10.73 22.21 -10.45
C GLU A 19 -11.12 23.27 -9.42
N GLU A 20 -11.79 24.34 -9.83
CA GLU A 20 -12.18 25.44 -8.92
C GLU A 20 -13.19 24.97 -7.85
N GLN A 21 -14.16 24.16 -8.24
CA GLN A 21 -15.16 23.63 -7.33
C GLN A 21 -14.54 22.68 -6.28
N ILE A 22 -13.65 21.79 -6.73
CA ILE A 22 -12.91 20.88 -5.84
C ILE A 22 -12.02 21.67 -4.88
N ARG A 23 -11.31 22.69 -5.39
CA ARG A 23 -10.48 23.58 -4.58
C ARG A 23 -11.29 24.26 -3.48
N GLU A 24 -12.44 24.83 -3.82
CA GLU A 24 -13.32 25.45 -2.84
C GLU A 24 -13.84 24.46 -1.80
N LEU A 25 -14.24 23.26 -2.23
CA LEU A 25 -14.75 22.23 -1.31
C LEU A 25 -13.67 21.83 -0.30
N VAL A 26 -12.47 21.44 -0.77
CA VAL A 26 -11.44 20.88 0.12
C VAL A 26 -10.76 21.95 0.97
N ASN A 27 -10.54 23.16 0.44
CA ASN A 27 -9.91 24.25 1.21
C ASN A 27 -10.81 24.83 2.31
N ASN A 28 -12.14 24.71 2.16
CA ASN A 28 -13.09 25.20 3.14
C ASN A 28 -13.65 24.11 4.07
N GLY A 29 -13.12 22.90 4.04
CA GLY A 29 -13.59 21.78 4.87
C GLY A 29 -15.02 21.33 4.55
N LYS A 30 -15.48 21.52 3.32
CA LYS A 30 -16.85 21.22 2.87
C LYS A 30 -16.95 19.93 2.06
N ALA A 31 -15.83 19.28 1.76
CA ALA A 31 -15.86 18.02 1.04
C ALA A 31 -16.27 16.89 1.99
N VAL A 32 -17.37 16.22 1.65
CA VAL A 32 -17.67 14.86 2.11
C VAL A 32 -17.19 13.94 0.98
N PHE A 33 -16.13 13.22 1.22
CA PHE A 33 -15.45 12.49 0.15
C PHE A 33 -15.23 11.02 0.50
N TYR A 34 -15.12 10.18 -0.52
CA TYR A 34 -14.82 8.77 -0.29
C TYR A 34 -13.64 8.24 -1.10
N ILE A 35 -13.03 7.19 -0.56
CA ILE A 35 -12.11 6.31 -1.25
C ILE A 35 -12.56 4.87 -1.00
N GLY A 36 -12.62 4.07 -2.07
CA GLY A 36 -12.97 2.65 -2.02
C GLY A 36 -11.74 1.77 -1.81
N PHE A 37 -11.91 0.71 -1.00
CA PHE A 37 -10.89 -0.27 -0.69
C PHE A 37 -11.49 -1.68 -0.80
N ASP A 38 -11.16 -2.41 -1.85
CA ASP A 38 -11.55 -3.81 -1.99
C ASP A 38 -10.71 -4.69 -1.05
N PRO A 39 -11.33 -5.43 -0.12
CA PRO A 39 -10.65 -6.23 0.89
C PRO A 39 -10.11 -7.54 0.31
N THR A 40 -9.16 -7.44 -0.62
CA THR A 40 -8.57 -8.58 -1.36
C THR A 40 -7.47 -9.32 -0.60
N ALA A 41 -7.14 -8.87 0.61
CA ALA A 41 -6.22 -9.49 1.56
C ALA A 41 -6.62 -9.09 2.98
N ASP A 42 -6.09 -9.79 3.98
CA ASP A 42 -6.30 -9.53 5.41
C ASP A 42 -5.42 -8.39 5.96
N SER A 43 -4.75 -7.63 5.10
CA SER A 43 -3.99 -6.44 5.46
C SER A 43 -3.94 -5.43 4.33
N LEU A 44 -3.90 -4.15 4.70
CA LEU A 44 -3.48 -3.06 3.83
C LEU A 44 -1.96 -3.16 3.58
N HIS A 45 -1.51 -2.63 2.46
CA HIS A 45 -0.09 -2.59 2.07
C HIS A 45 0.31 -1.20 1.56
N VAL A 46 1.59 -0.98 1.29
CA VAL A 46 2.14 0.30 0.81
C VAL A 46 1.35 0.89 -0.37
N GLY A 47 0.76 0.06 -1.25
CA GLY A 47 -0.09 0.56 -2.35
C GLY A 47 -1.35 1.29 -1.89
N HIS A 48 -1.88 1.00 -0.68
CA HIS A 48 -3.01 1.72 -0.09
C HIS A 48 -2.57 2.94 0.75
N PHE A 49 -1.28 3.00 1.10
CA PHE A 49 -0.76 3.97 2.04
C PHE A 49 -0.97 5.41 1.56
N MET A 50 -0.81 5.66 0.27
CA MET A 50 -1.02 6.99 -0.32
C MET A 50 -2.47 7.46 -0.19
N ALA A 51 -3.44 6.55 -0.37
CA ALA A 51 -4.86 6.84 -0.16
C ALA A 51 -5.16 7.16 1.31
N LEU A 52 -4.57 6.40 2.25
CA LEU A 52 -4.75 6.65 3.69
C LEU A 52 -4.13 7.98 4.12
N THR A 53 -2.94 8.32 3.64
CA THR A 53 -2.31 9.62 3.96
C THR A 53 -3.07 10.79 3.36
N LEU A 54 -3.65 10.63 2.16
CA LEU A 54 -4.55 11.62 1.58
C LEU A 54 -5.80 11.82 2.44
N MET A 55 -6.48 10.73 2.84
CA MET A 55 -7.67 10.81 3.69
C MET A 55 -7.36 11.54 5.01
N LYS A 56 -6.26 11.18 5.66
CA LYS A 56 -5.80 11.83 6.89
C LYS A 56 -5.55 13.32 6.68
N ARG A 57 -4.83 13.70 5.63
CA ARG A 57 -4.51 15.10 5.32
C ARG A 57 -5.75 15.95 5.06
N LEU A 58 -6.71 15.42 4.30
CA LEU A 58 -7.97 16.10 4.04
C LEU A 58 -8.85 16.18 5.30
N GLN A 59 -8.83 15.16 6.16
CA GLN A 59 -9.52 15.18 7.44
C GLN A 59 -8.92 16.26 8.37
N GLU A 60 -7.61 16.35 8.47
CA GLU A 60 -6.91 17.40 9.24
C GLU A 60 -7.22 18.82 8.72
N ALA A 61 -7.56 18.95 7.44
CA ALA A 61 -8.03 20.19 6.82
C ALA A 61 -9.55 20.43 7.01
N GLY A 62 -10.23 19.62 7.83
CA GLY A 62 -11.64 19.79 8.20
C GLY A 62 -12.63 19.08 7.26
N ASN A 63 -12.18 18.32 6.26
CA ASN A 63 -13.07 17.57 5.38
C ASN A 63 -13.47 16.23 6.00
N LYS A 64 -14.62 15.69 5.60
CA LYS A 64 -15.18 14.45 6.14
C LYS A 64 -14.91 13.25 5.21
N PRO A 65 -13.97 12.35 5.56
CA PRO A 65 -13.69 11.15 4.77
C PRO A 65 -14.73 10.05 5.02
N ILE A 66 -15.04 9.32 3.97
CA ILE A 66 -15.77 8.05 4.02
C ILE A 66 -14.83 6.96 3.51
N ALA A 67 -14.43 6.04 4.38
CA ALA A 67 -13.74 4.82 3.99
C ALA A 67 -14.78 3.79 3.53
N LEU A 68 -14.87 3.57 2.22
CA LEU A 68 -15.76 2.58 1.64
C LEU A 68 -15.05 1.23 1.54
N ILE A 69 -15.51 0.26 2.30
CA ILE A 69 -15.04 -1.11 2.19
C ILE A 69 -15.83 -1.83 1.11
N GLY A 70 -15.13 -2.35 0.11
CA GLY A 70 -15.70 -3.02 -1.05
C GLY A 70 -16.12 -4.47 -0.79
N GLY A 71 -16.93 -4.74 0.23
CA GLY A 71 -17.36 -6.10 0.54
C GLY A 71 -18.23 -6.73 -0.56
N GLY A 72 -19.05 -5.94 -1.24
CA GLY A 72 -19.82 -6.36 -2.41
C GLY A 72 -18.98 -6.42 -3.69
N THR A 73 -18.20 -5.36 -3.97
CA THR A 73 -17.35 -5.28 -5.17
C THR A 73 -16.22 -6.30 -5.17
N ALA A 74 -15.68 -6.69 -4.01
CA ALA A 74 -14.68 -7.73 -3.91
C ALA A 74 -15.14 -9.12 -4.35
N MET A 75 -16.48 -9.37 -4.37
CA MET A 75 -17.04 -10.62 -4.91
C MET A 75 -16.93 -10.69 -6.43
N ILE A 76 -16.78 -9.55 -7.09
CA ILE A 76 -16.68 -9.41 -8.55
C ILE A 76 -15.19 -9.25 -8.95
N GLY A 77 -14.50 -8.29 -8.34
CA GLY A 77 -13.13 -7.93 -8.59
C GLY A 77 -12.94 -6.87 -9.68
N ASP A 78 -12.23 -5.80 -9.31
CA ASP A 78 -11.91 -4.68 -10.20
C ASP A 78 -10.98 -5.11 -11.35
N PRO A 79 -11.37 -4.92 -12.62
CA PRO A 79 -10.53 -5.19 -13.77
C PRO A 79 -9.49 -4.10 -14.05
N SER A 80 -9.61 -2.90 -13.46
CA SER A 80 -8.79 -1.73 -13.77
C SER A 80 -7.31 -1.99 -13.51
N GLY A 81 -6.45 -1.63 -14.48
CA GLY A 81 -5.00 -1.76 -14.38
C GLY A 81 -4.49 -3.21 -14.26
N ARG A 82 -5.28 -4.18 -14.74
CA ARG A 82 -4.94 -5.62 -14.70
C ARG A 82 -5.05 -6.26 -16.08
N THR A 83 -4.30 -7.35 -16.22
CA THR A 83 -4.35 -8.19 -17.43
C THR A 83 -5.13 -9.48 -17.22
N ASP A 84 -5.32 -9.92 -15.97
CA ASP A 84 -5.93 -11.20 -15.63
C ASP A 84 -7.09 -11.02 -14.64
N MET A 85 -8.10 -11.89 -14.71
CA MET A 85 -9.24 -11.89 -13.80
C MET A 85 -8.79 -12.20 -12.36
N ARG A 86 -9.42 -11.56 -11.37
CA ARG A 86 -9.18 -11.86 -9.94
C ARG A 86 -9.74 -13.26 -9.58
N GLN A 87 -9.06 -13.92 -8.66
CA GLN A 87 -9.64 -15.11 -8.03
C GLN A 87 -10.82 -14.71 -7.14
N MET A 88 -11.90 -15.47 -7.27
CA MET A 88 -13.09 -15.27 -6.43
C MET A 88 -12.80 -15.71 -4.99
N MET A 89 -13.12 -14.85 -4.05
CA MET A 89 -12.99 -15.12 -2.62
C MET A 89 -14.33 -15.56 -2.04
N THR A 90 -14.30 -16.33 -0.94
CA THR A 90 -15.51 -16.67 -0.19
C THR A 90 -16.03 -15.47 0.60
N LYS A 91 -17.32 -15.46 0.94
CA LYS A 91 -17.94 -14.40 1.75
C LYS A 91 -17.25 -14.27 3.12
N GLU A 92 -16.89 -15.40 3.73
CA GLU A 92 -16.21 -15.47 5.02
C GLU A 92 -14.83 -14.83 4.96
N THR A 93 -14.07 -15.11 3.90
CA THR A 93 -12.75 -14.46 3.67
C THR A 93 -12.89 -12.96 3.50
N ILE A 94 -13.87 -12.50 2.71
CA ILE A 94 -14.13 -11.08 2.49
C ILE A 94 -14.50 -10.41 3.81
N GLN A 95 -15.40 -11.02 4.61
CA GLN A 95 -15.80 -10.47 5.90
C GLN A 95 -14.62 -10.34 6.87
N HIS A 96 -13.78 -11.38 6.96
CA HIS A 96 -12.56 -11.32 7.76
C HIS A 96 -11.64 -10.17 7.32
N ASN A 97 -11.40 -10.04 6.03
CA ASN A 97 -10.55 -8.98 5.48
C ASN A 97 -11.15 -7.59 5.75
N CYS A 98 -12.47 -7.42 5.67
CA CYS A 98 -13.15 -6.18 6.04
C CYS A 98 -12.84 -5.75 7.47
N GLU A 99 -12.91 -6.68 8.43
CA GLU A 99 -12.61 -6.38 9.84
C GLU A 99 -11.13 -6.02 10.05
N CYS A 100 -10.22 -6.69 9.33
CA CYS A 100 -8.80 -6.34 9.34
C CYS A 100 -8.56 -4.92 8.81
N PHE A 101 -9.20 -4.55 7.71
CA PHE A 101 -9.09 -3.20 7.13
C PHE A 101 -9.62 -2.13 8.08
N LYS A 102 -10.79 -2.34 8.70
CA LYS A 102 -11.37 -1.42 9.68
C LYS A 102 -10.38 -1.12 10.81
N LYS A 103 -9.78 -2.16 11.39
CA LYS A 103 -8.81 -2.04 12.47
C LYS A 103 -7.55 -1.26 12.05
N GLN A 104 -7.08 -1.47 10.82
CA GLN A 104 -5.87 -0.80 10.32
C GLN A 104 -6.14 0.66 9.96
N MET A 105 -7.27 0.96 9.30
CA MET A 105 -7.66 2.32 8.91
C MET A 105 -7.86 3.24 10.11
N SER A 106 -8.38 2.71 11.23
CA SER A 106 -8.60 3.48 12.47
C SER A 106 -7.30 3.99 13.11
N LYS A 107 -6.13 3.57 12.63
CA LYS A 107 -4.84 4.14 13.04
C LYS A 107 -4.50 5.45 12.30
N PHE A 108 -5.08 5.66 11.14
CA PHE A 108 -4.82 6.82 10.29
C PHE A 108 -5.92 7.86 10.35
N ILE A 109 -7.16 7.42 10.47
CA ILE A 109 -8.37 8.21 10.33
C ILE A 109 -9.10 8.21 11.66
N ASP A 110 -9.49 9.38 12.13
CA ASP A 110 -10.31 9.57 13.32
C ASP A 110 -11.79 9.38 12.97
N PHE A 111 -12.36 8.27 13.42
CA PHE A 111 -13.78 7.95 13.25
C PHE A 111 -14.64 8.37 14.43
N SER A 112 -14.09 9.05 15.45
CA SER A 112 -14.85 9.55 16.58
C SER A 112 -15.77 10.72 16.19
N ASP A 113 -16.83 10.91 16.92
CA ASP A 113 -17.70 12.09 16.83
C ASP A 113 -18.18 12.43 15.40
N ASP A 114 -18.44 11.41 14.58
CA ASP A 114 -18.87 11.56 13.18
C ASP A 114 -17.90 12.33 12.27
N LYS A 115 -16.61 12.41 12.65
CA LYS A 115 -15.56 13.08 11.86
C LYS A 115 -15.19 12.32 10.59
N ALA A 116 -15.45 11.02 10.55
CA ALA A 116 -15.32 10.15 9.41
C ALA A 116 -16.35 9.03 9.45
N LEU A 117 -16.63 8.43 8.30
CA LEU A 117 -17.48 7.25 8.22
C LEU A 117 -16.70 6.07 7.68
N MET A 118 -17.05 4.87 8.15
CA MET A 118 -16.61 3.61 7.55
C MET A 118 -17.85 2.81 7.19
N VAL A 119 -18.02 2.53 5.92
CA VAL A 119 -19.20 1.86 5.36
C VAL A 119 -18.80 0.69 4.47
N ASN A 120 -19.69 -0.26 4.30
CA ASN A 120 -19.47 -1.43 3.45
C ASN A 120 -20.49 -1.41 2.29
N ASN A 121 -20.03 -1.46 1.06
CA ASN A 121 -20.93 -1.45 -0.09
C ASN A 121 -21.77 -2.74 -0.22
N ALA A 122 -21.43 -3.82 0.48
CA ALA A 122 -22.28 -4.99 0.62
C ALA A 122 -23.65 -4.64 1.20
N ASP A 123 -23.74 -3.60 2.05
CA ASP A 123 -24.98 -3.17 2.73
C ASP A 123 -26.07 -2.64 1.76
N TRP A 124 -25.69 -2.33 0.53
CA TRP A 124 -26.64 -1.93 -0.51
C TRP A 124 -26.52 -2.74 -1.79
N LEU A 125 -25.34 -3.21 -2.19
CA LEU A 125 -25.17 -3.95 -3.44
C LEU A 125 -25.79 -5.34 -3.40
N LEU A 126 -25.81 -6.01 -2.24
CA LEU A 126 -26.31 -7.38 -2.13
C LEU A 126 -27.85 -7.47 -2.14
N ASP A 127 -28.52 -6.39 -1.77
CA ASP A 127 -29.99 -6.32 -1.72
C ASP A 127 -30.61 -5.75 -3.01
N LEU A 128 -29.78 -5.40 -4.01
CA LEU A 128 -30.27 -4.83 -5.26
C LEU A 128 -31.04 -5.85 -6.08
N ASN A 129 -32.25 -5.46 -6.51
CA ASN A 129 -33.00 -6.24 -7.49
C ASN A 129 -32.39 -6.07 -8.88
N TYR A 130 -32.01 -7.17 -9.51
CA TYR A 130 -31.32 -7.15 -10.80
C TYR A 130 -32.10 -6.42 -11.91
N ILE A 131 -33.41 -6.66 -11.99
CA ILE A 131 -34.24 -6.03 -13.03
C ILE A 131 -34.38 -4.53 -12.78
N GLU A 132 -34.55 -4.11 -11.53
CA GLU A 132 -34.59 -2.70 -11.16
C GLU A 132 -33.28 -1.99 -11.48
N VAL A 133 -32.15 -2.60 -11.17
CA VAL A 133 -30.82 -2.04 -11.50
C VAL A 133 -30.65 -1.88 -13.00
N LEU A 134 -31.02 -2.89 -13.80
CA LEU A 134 -30.96 -2.77 -15.28
C LEU A 134 -31.82 -1.62 -15.80
N ARG A 135 -33.05 -1.50 -15.27
CA ARG A 135 -34.01 -0.49 -15.71
C ARG A 135 -33.60 0.91 -15.30
N GLU A 136 -33.23 1.10 -14.03
CA GLU A 136 -33.05 2.43 -13.43
C GLU A 136 -31.59 2.92 -13.53
N VAL A 137 -30.62 2.03 -13.40
CA VAL A 137 -29.22 2.36 -13.44
C VAL A 137 -28.61 2.05 -14.80
N GLY A 138 -28.85 0.84 -15.33
CA GLY A 138 -28.32 0.39 -16.62
C GLY A 138 -28.70 1.33 -17.78
N ALA A 139 -29.92 1.90 -17.74
CA ALA A 139 -30.35 2.91 -18.71
C ALA A 139 -29.48 4.19 -18.75
N CYS A 140 -28.71 4.44 -17.68
CA CYS A 140 -27.78 5.58 -17.61
C CYS A 140 -26.43 5.29 -18.27
N PHE A 141 -26.15 4.05 -18.66
CA PHE A 141 -24.85 3.64 -19.21
C PHE A 141 -24.95 3.26 -20.69
N SER A 142 -23.98 3.69 -21.47
CA SER A 142 -23.83 3.29 -22.87
C SER A 142 -22.74 2.21 -22.97
N VAL A 143 -23.09 1.01 -23.44
CA VAL A 143 -22.13 -0.08 -23.66
C VAL A 143 -20.95 0.37 -24.52
N ASN A 144 -21.19 1.12 -25.59
CA ASN A 144 -20.13 1.61 -26.47
C ASN A 144 -19.14 2.54 -25.73
N ARG A 145 -19.66 3.42 -24.86
CA ARG A 145 -18.81 4.29 -24.02
C ARG A 145 -18.04 3.51 -22.99
N MET A 146 -18.67 2.50 -22.36
CA MET A 146 -17.99 1.63 -21.39
C MET A 146 -16.87 0.84 -22.06
N LEU A 147 -17.11 0.22 -23.21
CA LEU A 147 -16.09 -0.54 -23.94
C LEU A 147 -14.92 0.32 -24.41
N ALA A 148 -15.16 1.61 -24.67
CA ALA A 148 -14.09 2.56 -25.01
C ALA A 148 -13.28 3.06 -23.80
N ALA A 149 -13.71 2.74 -22.58
CA ALA A 149 -13.05 3.17 -21.36
C ALA A 149 -11.69 2.47 -21.15
N GLU A 150 -10.70 3.23 -20.66
CA GLU A 150 -9.32 2.74 -20.49
C GLU A 150 -9.24 1.52 -19.57
N CYS A 151 -10.08 1.47 -18.52
CA CYS A 151 -10.11 0.36 -17.56
C CYS A 151 -10.43 -0.99 -18.20
N TYR A 152 -11.08 -1.02 -19.39
CA TYR A 152 -11.42 -2.27 -20.10
C TYR A 152 -10.47 -2.63 -21.24
N LYS A 153 -9.71 -1.69 -21.80
CA LYS A 153 -8.88 -1.93 -22.99
C LYS A 153 -7.94 -3.11 -22.85
N GLN A 154 -7.17 -3.17 -21.75
CA GLN A 154 -6.22 -4.25 -21.53
C GLN A 154 -6.90 -5.61 -21.31
N ARG A 155 -8.10 -5.61 -20.73
CA ARG A 155 -8.86 -6.84 -20.50
C ARG A 155 -9.52 -7.36 -21.77
N MET A 156 -9.95 -6.46 -22.67
CA MET A 156 -10.58 -6.86 -23.95
C MET A 156 -9.67 -7.72 -24.81
N GLU A 157 -8.35 -7.47 -24.80
CA GLU A 157 -7.37 -8.27 -25.55
C GLU A 157 -7.32 -9.74 -25.09
N LYS A 158 -7.58 -10.00 -23.78
CA LYS A 158 -7.55 -11.32 -23.17
C LYS A 158 -8.93 -11.92 -22.89
N GLY A 159 -9.99 -11.19 -23.20
CA GLY A 159 -11.37 -11.55 -22.95
C GLY A 159 -11.90 -10.94 -21.65
N LEU A 160 -12.72 -9.90 -21.77
CA LEU A 160 -13.45 -9.25 -20.69
C LEU A 160 -14.73 -10.06 -20.39
N SER A 161 -14.89 -10.54 -19.16
CA SER A 161 -16.10 -11.23 -18.74
C SER A 161 -17.25 -10.25 -18.48
N PHE A 162 -18.50 -10.70 -18.61
CA PHE A 162 -19.69 -9.92 -18.25
C PHE A 162 -19.66 -9.51 -16.78
N LEU A 163 -19.11 -10.36 -15.91
CA LEU A 163 -18.92 -10.08 -14.50
C LEU A 163 -18.04 -8.82 -14.30
N GLU A 164 -16.84 -8.83 -14.87
CA GLU A 164 -15.91 -7.70 -14.79
C GLU A 164 -16.45 -6.42 -15.44
N PHE A 165 -17.20 -6.57 -16.55
CA PHE A 165 -17.83 -5.45 -17.25
C PHE A 165 -18.83 -4.69 -16.36
N ASN A 166 -19.50 -5.38 -15.44
CA ASN A 166 -20.44 -4.75 -14.50
C ASN A 166 -19.76 -4.01 -13.34
N TYR A 167 -18.46 -4.15 -13.13
CA TYR A 167 -17.77 -3.51 -12.01
C TYR A 167 -17.91 -1.98 -12.04
N MET A 168 -17.77 -1.35 -13.22
CA MET A 168 -17.97 0.10 -13.38
C MET A 168 -19.37 0.55 -12.92
N ILE A 169 -20.40 -0.22 -13.23
CA ILE A 169 -21.78 0.09 -12.83
C ILE A 169 -21.93 0.02 -11.30
N MET A 170 -21.34 -1.00 -10.67
CA MET A 170 -21.38 -1.17 -9.21
C MET A 170 -20.64 -0.06 -8.48
N GLN A 171 -19.44 0.30 -8.91
CA GLN A 171 -18.69 1.43 -8.32
C GLN A 171 -19.41 2.76 -8.58
N SER A 172 -20.07 2.92 -9.71
CA SER A 172 -20.90 4.11 -9.97
C SER A 172 -22.11 4.17 -9.06
N TYR A 173 -22.72 3.01 -8.76
CA TYR A 173 -23.81 2.91 -7.81
C TYR A 173 -23.36 3.24 -6.38
N ASP A 174 -22.14 2.88 -6.01
CA ASP A 174 -21.55 3.26 -4.71
C ASP A 174 -21.54 4.79 -4.54
N PHE A 175 -21.07 5.52 -5.54
CA PHE A 175 -21.05 6.98 -5.46
C PHE A 175 -22.49 7.55 -5.35
N TYR A 176 -23.43 7.02 -6.14
CA TYR A 176 -24.83 7.40 -6.07
C TYR A 176 -25.43 7.14 -4.68
N ALA A 177 -25.21 5.97 -4.09
CA ALA A 177 -25.69 5.63 -2.76
C ALA A 177 -25.06 6.50 -1.67
N LEU A 178 -23.75 6.76 -1.75
CA LEU A 178 -23.04 7.61 -0.82
C LEU A 178 -23.48 9.08 -0.91
N TYR A 179 -23.75 9.56 -2.12
CA TYR A 179 -24.29 10.90 -2.34
C TYR A 179 -25.65 11.06 -1.65
N GLN A 180 -26.57 10.09 -1.88
CA GLN A 180 -27.92 10.13 -1.29
C GLN A 180 -27.91 9.98 0.24
N LYS A 181 -27.11 9.03 0.76
CA LYS A 181 -27.15 8.68 2.18
C LYS A 181 -26.34 9.64 3.06
N TYR A 182 -25.24 10.16 2.55
CA TYR A 182 -24.23 10.87 3.35
C TYR A 182 -23.83 12.22 2.78
N GLY A 183 -24.42 12.67 1.68
CA GLY A 183 -24.03 13.92 1.02
C GLY A 183 -22.63 13.89 0.43
N CYS A 184 -22.12 12.72 0.07
CA CYS A 184 -20.80 12.54 -0.50
C CYS A 184 -20.69 13.24 -1.86
N ASN A 185 -19.92 14.32 -1.93
CA ASN A 185 -19.83 15.19 -3.10
C ASN A 185 -18.51 15.07 -3.90
N LEU A 186 -17.58 14.23 -3.41
CA LEU A 186 -16.27 14.07 -4.05
C LEU A 186 -15.77 12.62 -3.91
N GLN A 187 -15.29 12.05 -5.01
CA GLN A 187 -14.61 10.76 -5.03
C GLN A 187 -13.11 10.94 -5.29
N PHE A 188 -12.28 10.22 -4.52
CA PHE A 188 -10.86 10.05 -4.82
C PHE A 188 -10.56 8.61 -5.19
N GLY A 189 -9.59 8.42 -6.06
CA GLY A 189 -9.06 7.12 -6.46
C GLY A 189 -7.69 7.24 -7.10
N GLY A 190 -7.03 6.10 -7.36
CA GLY A 190 -5.85 6.07 -8.20
C GLY A 190 -6.19 6.48 -9.64
N ASP A 191 -5.20 6.87 -10.41
CA ASP A 191 -5.41 7.33 -11.80
C ASP A 191 -6.01 6.24 -12.71
N ASP A 192 -5.79 4.98 -12.37
CA ASP A 192 -6.40 3.82 -13.02
C ASP A 192 -7.93 3.71 -12.78
N GLN A 193 -8.50 4.46 -11.84
CA GLN A 193 -9.92 4.47 -11.49
C GLN A 193 -10.74 5.55 -12.22
N TRP A 194 -10.10 6.41 -13.00
CA TRP A 194 -10.77 7.58 -13.60
C TRP A 194 -12.08 7.26 -14.29
N SER A 195 -12.11 6.23 -15.15
CA SER A 195 -13.31 5.85 -15.90
C SER A 195 -14.47 5.42 -15.01
N ASN A 196 -14.19 4.66 -13.93
CA ASN A 196 -15.18 4.24 -12.96
C ASN A 196 -15.75 5.45 -12.19
N MET A 197 -14.87 6.39 -11.80
CA MET A 197 -15.24 7.59 -11.05
C MET A 197 -16.15 8.51 -11.88
N ILE A 198 -15.84 8.72 -13.15
CA ILE A 198 -16.68 9.49 -14.10
C ILE A 198 -18.04 8.82 -14.27
N GLY A 199 -18.11 7.50 -14.32
CA GLY A 199 -19.36 6.75 -14.36
C GLY A 199 -20.27 7.07 -13.15
N GLY A 200 -19.70 7.12 -11.96
CA GLY A 200 -20.41 7.46 -10.71
C GLY A 200 -20.91 8.92 -10.71
N MET A 201 -20.04 9.85 -11.08
CA MET A 201 -20.39 11.26 -11.20
C MET A 201 -21.57 11.48 -12.19
N GLU A 202 -21.51 10.84 -13.37
CA GLU A 202 -22.58 10.89 -14.37
C GLU A 202 -23.89 10.28 -13.87
N LEU A 203 -23.82 9.20 -13.08
CA LEU A 203 -25.01 8.59 -12.49
C LEU A 203 -25.68 9.51 -11.47
N VAL A 204 -24.92 10.17 -10.59
CA VAL A 204 -25.42 11.17 -9.65
C VAL A 204 -26.10 12.32 -10.40
N ARG A 205 -25.44 12.86 -11.41
CA ARG A 205 -25.97 13.94 -12.23
C ARG A 205 -27.29 13.55 -12.91
N ARG A 206 -27.36 12.36 -13.52
CA ARG A 206 -28.55 11.92 -14.29
C ARG A 206 -29.74 11.57 -13.40
N LYS A 207 -29.48 10.94 -12.26
CA LYS A 207 -30.55 10.44 -11.37
C LYS A 207 -31.01 11.47 -10.36
N LEU A 208 -30.11 12.34 -9.89
CA LEU A 208 -30.39 13.27 -8.79
C LEU A 208 -30.28 14.75 -9.19
N GLY A 209 -29.75 15.06 -10.39
CA GLY A 209 -29.40 16.44 -10.75
C GLY A 209 -28.32 17.05 -9.85
N GLY A 210 -27.58 16.21 -9.13
CA GLY A 210 -26.59 16.64 -8.15
C GLY A 210 -25.23 16.93 -8.74
N ASP A 211 -24.48 17.81 -8.06
CA ASP A 211 -23.09 18.13 -8.39
C ASP A 211 -22.17 17.21 -7.61
N ALA A 212 -21.56 16.27 -8.31
CA ALA A 212 -20.55 15.37 -7.79
C ALA A 212 -19.23 15.58 -8.55
N ASN A 213 -18.12 15.40 -7.85
CA ASN A 213 -16.80 15.66 -8.37
C ASN A 213 -15.89 14.43 -8.23
N ALA A 214 -14.86 14.37 -9.05
CA ALA A 214 -13.86 13.31 -8.99
C ALA A 214 -12.44 13.89 -9.14
N MET A 215 -11.51 13.36 -8.35
CA MET A 215 -10.09 13.68 -8.42
C MET A 215 -9.26 12.41 -8.27
N THR A 216 -8.36 12.15 -9.21
CA THR A 216 -7.42 11.04 -9.10
C THR A 216 -6.09 11.50 -8.50
N ILE A 217 -5.45 10.59 -7.81
CA ILE A 217 -4.09 10.75 -7.29
C ILE A 217 -3.11 9.95 -8.13
N THR A 218 -1.90 10.48 -8.21
CA THR A 218 -0.80 9.81 -8.90
C THR A 218 -0.56 8.43 -8.30
N LEU A 219 -0.19 7.47 -9.14
CA LEU A 219 0.20 6.15 -8.66
C LEU A 219 1.60 6.22 -8.01
N LEU A 220 1.77 5.49 -6.92
CA LEU A 220 3.07 5.36 -6.26
C LEU A 220 3.98 4.43 -7.07
N LEU A 221 4.71 5.01 -8.00
CA LEU A 221 5.65 4.32 -8.88
C LEU A 221 7.09 4.67 -8.50
N ASN A 222 8.01 3.71 -8.63
CA ASN A 222 9.44 3.98 -8.53
C ASN A 222 9.96 4.63 -9.84
N SER A 223 11.23 5.01 -9.86
CA SER A 223 11.93 5.61 -11.00
C SER A 223 11.91 4.75 -12.28
N GLU A 224 11.71 3.43 -12.15
CA GLU A 224 11.53 2.51 -13.28
C GLU A 224 10.08 2.40 -13.77
N GLY A 225 9.14 3.17 -13.20
CA GLY A 225 7.71 3.10 -13.52
C GLY A 225 6.97 1.89 -12.93
N LYS A 226 7.56 1.16 -12.00
CA LYS A 226 6.93 0.00 -11.33
C LYS A 226 6.20 0.44 -10.07
N LYS A 227 5.03 -0.16 -9.80
CA LYS A 227 4.27 0.09 -8.55
C LYS A 227 5.13 -0.28 -7.34
N MET A 228 5.31 0.67 -6.41
CA MET A 228 6.04 0.48 -5.15
C MET A 228 5.25 -0.41 -4.17
N GLY A 229 5.94 -0.89 -3.13
CA GLY A 229 5.32 -1.75 -2.12
C GLY A 229 5.29 -3.22 -2.47
N LYS A 230 5.98 -3.63 -3.54
CA LYS A 230 6.22 -5.03 -3.88
C LYS A 230 7.71 -5.33 -3.82
N THR A 231 8.07 -6.35 -3.07
CA THR A 231 9.44 -6.88 -2.99
C THR A 231 9.50 -8.28 -3.61
N GLN A 232 10.68 -8.87 -3.65
CA GLN A 232 10.81 -10.28 -4.03
C GLN A 232 10.08 -11.23 -3.07
N LYS A 233 9.86 -10.81 -1.82
CA LYS A 233 9.11 -11.54 -0.78
C LYS A 233 7.59 -11.32 -0.85
N GLY A 234 7.09 -10.44 -1.71
CA GLY A 234 5.67 -10.10 -1.83
C GLY A 234 5.37 -8.64 -1.50
N ALA A 235 4.16 -8.35 -1.04
CA ALA A 235 3.76 -7.01 -0.67
C ALA A 235 4.42 -6.55 0.65
N VAL A 236 4.68 -5.26 0.78
CA VAL A 236 5.07 -4.62 2.03
C VAL A 236 3.79 -4.21 2.75
N TRP A 237 3.48 -4.94 3.83
CA TRP A 237 2.22 -4.83 4.55
C TRP A 237 2.27 -3.74 5.63
N LEU A 238 1.11 -3.17 5.96
CA LEU A 238 0.98 -2.24 7.09
C LEU A 238 0.71 -2.98 8.42
N ASP A 239 0.44 -4.28 8.36
CA ASP A 239 0.32 -5.15 9.52
C ASP A 239 1.74 -5.52 10.04
N PRO A 240 2.06 -5.23 11.33
CA PRO A 240 3.36 -5.55 11.90
C PRO A 240 3.65 -7.06 11.99
N GLU A 241 2.62 -7.92 11.99
CA GLU A 241 2.80 -9.37 12.01
C GLU A 241 3.19 -9.93 10.62
N LYS A 242 2.92 -9.17 9.54
CA LYS A 242 3.27 -9.56 8.16
C LYS A 242 4.53 -8.89 7.65
N THR A 243 4.75 -7.65 8.02
CA THR A 243 5.98 -6.89 7.76
C THR A 243 6.32 -6.17 9.06
N SER A 244 7.36 -6.64 9.73
CA SER A 244 7.79 -6.05 11.01
C SER A 244 8.12 -4.56 10.84
N PRO A 245 8.01 -3.74 11.91
CA PRO A 245 8.37 -2.32 11.86
C PRO A 245 9.80 -2.09 11.38
N TYR A 246 10.72 -3.00 11.69
CA TYR A 246 12.09 -2.95 11.21
C TYR A 246 12.19 -3.22 9.70
N GLU A 247 11.51 -4.24 9.17
CA GLU A 247 11.48 -4.52 7.73
C GLU A 247 10.80 -3.38 6.96
N PHE A 248 9.74 -2.80 7.53
CA PHE A 248 9.06 -1.63 6.96
C PHE A 248 9.99 -0.41 6.92
N TYR A 249 10.73 -0.14 7.99
CA TYR A 249 11.76 0.90 8.05
C TYR A 249 12.86 0.66 7.01
N GLN A 250 13.38 -0.55 6.92
CA GLN A 250 14.43 -0.92 5.96
C GLN A 250 13.97 -0.81 4.51
N TYR A 251 12.70 -1.12 4.22
CA TYR A 251 12.15 -0.92 2.89
C TYR A 251 12.29 0.54 2.45
N TRP A 252 11.89 1.49 3.28
CA TRP A 252 11.98 2.92 2.97
C TRP A 252 13.41 3.46 3.01
N ARG A 253 14.22 2.94 3.92
CA ARG A 253 15.65 3.30 4.03
C ARG A 253 16.45 2.86 2.80
N ASN A 254 15.95 1.88 2.04
CA ASN A 254 16.61 1.30 0.87
C ASN A 254 15.97 1.68 -0.47
N VAL A 255 15.05 2.65 -0.52
CA VAL A 255 14.54 3.18 -1.79
C VAL A 255 15.67 3.82 -2.61
N ASP A 256 15.49 3.84 -3.93
CA ASP A 256 16.48 4.44 -4.82
C ASP A 256 16.62 5.94 -4.55
N ASP A 257 17.81 6.47 -4.76
CA ASP A 257 18.15 7.87 -4.48
C ASP A 257 17.19 8.83 -5.20
N SER A 258 16.84 8.52 -6.44
CA SER A 258 15.90 9.30 -7.27
C SER A 258 14.46 9.29 -6.76
N ASP A 259 14.07 8.33 -5.91
CA ASP A 259 12.71 8.21 -5.40
C ASP A 259 12.51 8.85 -4.01
N VAL A 260 13.60 9.17 -3.30
CA VAL A 260 13.54 9.64 -1.89
C VAL A 260 12.65 10.87 -1.75
N ILE A 261 12.98 11.93 -2.47
CA ILE A 261 12.26 13.22 -2.36
C ILE A 261 10.82 13.09 -2.81
N LYS A 262 10.58 12.36 -3.89
CA LYS A 262 9.23 12.04 -4.34
C LYS A 262 8.42 11.35 -3.25
N CYS A 263 8.97 10.31 -2.60
CA CYS A 263 8.32 9.62 -1.51
C CYS A 263 8.09 10.53 -0.29
N MET A 264 9.02 11.43 0.04
CA MET A 264 8.85 12.42 1.10
C MET A 264 7.66 13.34 0.81
N LYS A 265 7.56 13.88 -0.41
CA LYS A 265 6.45 14.76 -0.83
C LYS A 265 5.11 14.03 -0.78
N LEU A 266 5.03 12.84 -1.34
CA LEU A 266 3.77 12.10 -1.48
C LEU A 266 3.24 11.52 -0.16
N LEU A 267 4.12 11.00 0.70
CA LEU A 267 3.71 10.12 1.79
C LEU A 267 3.89 10.71 3.20
N THR A 268 4.78 11.70 3.39
CA THR A 268 5.05 12.27 4.71
C THR A 268 4.20 13.51 4.98
N PHE A 269 4.08 13.87 6.27
CA PHE A 269 3.48 15.13 6.73
C PHE A 269 4.54 16.21 7.00
N LEU A 270 5.78 16.01 6.56
CA LEU A 270 6.83 17.02 6.65
C LEU A 270 6.45 18.28 5.87
N PRO A 271 6.72 19.48 6.40
CA PRO A 271 6.57 20.73 5.65
C PRO A 271 7.38 20.71 4.34
N LEU A 272 6.82 21.29 3.28
CA LEU A 272 7.48 21.32 1.96
C LEU A 272 8.82 22.05 1.99
N GLU A 273 8.94 23.10 2.81
CA GLU A 273 10.18 23.85 3.04
C GLU A 273 11.25 22.93 3.63
N LYS A 274 10.86 22.03 4.54
CA LYS A 274 11.77 21.05 5.11
C LYS A 274 12.22 20.02 4.10
N ILE A 275 11.31 19.58 3.23
CA ILE A 275 11.64 18.63 2.14
C ILE A 275 12.61 19.31 1.15
N ALA A 276 12.42 20.60 0.85
CA ALA A 276 13.31 21.36 -0.02
C ALA A 276 14.77 21.48 0.51
N GLU A 277 14.98 21.34 1.83
CA GLU A 277 16.34 21.24 2.37
C GLU A 277 16.99 19.90 1.98
N TYR A 278 16.21 18.81 1.98
CA TYR A 278 16.70 17.47 1.60
C TYR A 278 16.92 17.33 0.09
N GLU A 279 16.21 18.08 -0.75
CA GLU A 279 16.44 18.11 -2.20
C GLU A 279 17.85 18.57 -2.60
N LYS A 280 18.54 19.30 -1.71
CA LYS A 280 19.89 19.81 -1.94
C LYS A 280 20.98 18.80 -1.60
N LEU A 281 20.60 17.66 -1.00
CA LEU A 281 21.57 16.65 -0.57
C LEU A 281 21.92 15.71 -1.73
N GLU A 282 23.20 15.42 -1.89
CA GLU A 282 23.73 14.53 -2.93
C GLU A 282 24.63 13.45 -2.33
N GLY A 283 24.79 12.35 -3.08
CA GLY A 283 25.72 11.28 -2.73
C GLY A 283 25.44 10.71 -1.33
N ALA A 284 26.45 10.61 -0.50
CA ALA A 284 26.36 10.03 0.84
C ALA A 284 25.44 10.83 1.79
N GLU A 285 25.26 12.14 1.58
CA GLU A 285 24.41 12.96 2.43
C GLU A 285 22.91 12.64 2.25
N LEU A 286 22.50 12.14 1.07
CA LEU A 286 21.12 11.72 0.80
C LEU A 286 20.66 10.60 1.75
N ASN A 287 21.60 9.87 2.36
CA ASN A 287 21.26 8.88 3.39
C ASN A 287 20.52 9.50 4.58
N LYS A 288 20.77 10.77 4.91
CA LYS A 288 20.04 11.50 5.96
C LYS A 288 18.55 11.64 5.58
N ALA A 289 18.27 11.98 4.32
CA ALA A 289 16.88 12.06 3.83
C ALA A 289 16.19 10.69 3.85
N LYS A 290 16.89 9.61 3.49
CA LYS A 290 16.37 8.24 3.58
C LYS A 290 16.05 7.81 5.00
N GLU A 291 16.88 8.18 5.98
CA GLU A 291 16.64 7.91 7.41
C GLU A 291 15.38 8.63 7.88
N VAL A 292 15.24 9.91 7.55
CA VAL A 292 14.06 10.70 7.90
C VAL A 292 12.80 10.13 7.22
N LEU A 293 12.86 9.80 5.94
CA LEU A 293 11.74 9.17 5.23
C LEU A 293 11.31 7.88 5.92
N ALA A 294 12.25 6.97 6.20
CA ALA A 294 11.98 5.70 6.84
C ALA A 294 11.40 5.88 8.25
N TYR A 295 11.95 6.82 9.02
CA TYR A 295 11.48 7.13 10.36
C TYR A 295 10.05 7.66 10.35
N GLU A 296 9.76 8.71 9.57
CA GLU A 296 8.44 9.34 9.51
C GLU A 296 7.36 8.36 9.04
N LEU A 297 7.63 7.53 8.03
CA LEU A 297 6.67 6.55 7.55
C LEU A 297 6.46 5.39 8.54
N THR A 298 7.51 4.94 9.20
CA THR A 298 7.39 3.89 10.24
C THR A 298 6.63 4.41 11.46
N LYS A 299 6.89 5.65 11.87
CA LYS A 299 6.14 6.33 12.93
C LYS A 299 4.65 6.43 12.61
N LEU A 300 4.32 6.82 11.39
CA LEU A 300 2.93 6.99 10.95
C LEU A 300 2.14 5.67 10.94
N VAL A 301 2.78 4.56 10.54
CA VAL A 301 2.13 3.24 10.45
C VAL A 301 2.14 2.47 11.76
N HIS A 302 3.25 2.51 12.48
CA HIS A 302 3.50 1.62 13.62
C HIS A 302 3.59 2.34 14.98
N ASN A 303 3.83 3.60 15.04
CA ASN A 303 4.03 4.56 16.14
C ASN A 303 5.50 4.98 16.36
N GLU A 304 5.68 6.02 17.19
CA GLU A 304 6.98 6.64 17.52
C GLU A 304 7.96 5.64 18.13
N GLU A 305 7.51 4.85 19.11
CA GLU A 305 8.37 3.91 19.84
C GLU A 305 8.97 2.87 18.89
N LYS A 306 8.14 2.29 18.00
CA LYS A 306 8.58 1.28 17.03
C LYS A 306 9.50 1.88 15.96
N ALA A 307 9.23 3.12 15.53
CA ALA A 307 10.10 3.84 14.61
C ALA A 307 11.48 4.10 15.22
N GLN A 308 11.54 4.54 16.50
CA GLN A 308 12.79 4.75 17.21
C GLN A 308 13.60 3.47 17.38
N LYS A 309 12.94 2.36 17.73
CA LYS A 309 13.60 1.06 17.84
C LYS A 309 14.18 0.61 16.49
N ALA A 310 13.41 0.77 15.41
CA ALA A 310 13.85 0.40 14.06
C ALA A 310 15.04 1.27 13.58
N ASP A 311 15.00 2.57 13.83
CA ASP A 311 16.07 3.51 13.50
C ASP A 311 17.36 3.18 14.27
N THR A 312 17.24 2.96 15.58
CA THR A 312 18.38 2.61 16.43
C THR A 312 19.02 1.30 15.97
N ALA A 313 18.21 0.27 15.71
CA ALA A 313 18.69 -1.01 15.21
C ALA A 313 19.38 -0.88 13.83
N ALA A 314 18.82 -0.07 12.93
CA ALA A 314 19.43 0.18 11.63
C ALA A 314 20.79 0.88 11.76
N LYS A 315 20.90 1.89 12.63
CA LYS A 315 22.16 2.62 12.88
C LYS A 315 23.21 1.76 13.53
N ALA A 316 22.85 0.92 14.51
CA ALA A 316 23.76 0.00 15.19
C ALA A 316 24.44 -0.96 14.20
N LEU A 317 23.70 -1.45 13.18
CA LEU A 317 24.25 -2.32 12.14
C LEU A 317 25.32 -1.64 11.26
N PHE A 318 25.22 -0.35 11.06
CA PHE A 318 26.21 0.41 10.26
C PHE A 318 27.40 0.89 11.09
N ALA A 319 27.23 1.01 12.42
CA ALA A 319 28.29 1.45 13.33
C ALA A 319 29.20 0.34 13.85
N GLY A 320 28.95 -0.95 13.45
CA GLY A 320 29.77 -2.10 13.87
C GLY A 320 29.55 -2.54 15.33
N GLY A 321 28.48 -2.03 16.00
CA GLY A 321 28.11 -2.41 17.36
C GLY A 321 26.69 -2.98 17.36
N ALA A 322 26.57 -4.30 17.46
CA ALA A 322 25.32 -4.99 17.23
C ALA A 322 24.37 -4.96 18.42
N ASP A 323 23.38 -4.06 18.42
CA ASP A 323 22.12 -4.38 19.06
C ASP A 323 21.26 -5.19 18.06
N THR A 324 21.30 -6.51 18.19
CA THR A 324 20.62 -7.46 17.31
C THR A 324 19.18 -7.77 17.75
N SER A 325 18.69 -7.14 18.83
CA SER A 325 17.41 -7.46 19.48
C SER A 325 16.18 -7.21 18.58
N ASN A 326 16.30 -6.30 17.62
CA ASN A 326 15.22 -5.93 16.69
C ASN A 326 15.46 -6.39 15.23
N MET A 327 16.47 -7.24 15.01
CA MET A 327 16.76 -7.78 13.68
C MET A 327 15.74 -8.86 13.31
N PRO A 328 15.31 -8.94 12.03
CA PRO A 328 14.52 -10.09 11.58
C PRO A 328 15.18 -11.39 12.02
N THR A 329 14.46 -12.19 12.80
CA THR A 329 15.01 -13.39 13.41
C THR A 329 14.21 -14.61 12.98
N THR A 330 14.90 -15.65 12.58
CA THR A 330 14.31 -16.99 12.37
C THR A 330 14.77 -17.92 13.47
N VAL A 331 13.82 -18.50 14.21
CA VAL A 331 14.08 -19.55 15.18
C VAL A 331 14.24 -20.88 14.44
N LEU A 332 15.32 -21.57 14.69
CA LEU A 332 15.59 -22.90 14.17
C LEU A 332 15.10 -23.94 15.17
N ALA A 333 14.41 -24.96 14.67
CA ALA A 333 13.98 -26.10 15.46
C ALA A 333 14.99 -27.26 15.37
N ASP A 334 14.87 -28.24 16.25
CA ASP A 334 15.72 -29.41 16.22
C ASP A 334 15.72 -30.17 14.90
N GLU A 335 14.60 -30.16 14.21
CA GLU A 335 14.41 -30.76 12.88
C GLU A 335 15.23 -30.09 11.76
N ASP A 336 15.67 -28.85 11.95
CA ASP A 336 16.52 -28.13 11.00
C ASP A 336 17.98 -28.62 11.01
N PHE A 337 18.38 -29.34 12.07
CA PHE A 337 19.72 -29.83 12.25
C PHE A 337 19.85 -31.28 11.80
N ALA A 338 19.96 -31.51 10.48
CA ALA A 338 20.28 -32.83 9.94
C ALA A 338 21.70 -33.25 10.35
N ASP A 339 21.82 -34.45 10.92
CA ASP A 339 23.10 -35.00 11.40
C ASP A 339 23.87 -34.05 12.35
N GLY A 340 23.13 -33.27 13.15
CA GLY A 340 23.70 -32.36 14.17
C GLY A 340 24.18 -31.00 13.62
N SER A 341 23.96 -30.72 12.35
CA SER A 341 24.34 -29.44 11.73
C SER A 341 23.25 -28.90 10.80
N VAL A 342 23.21 -27.59 10.60
CA VAL A 342 22.32 -26.90 9.64
C VAL A 342 23.14 -26.19 8.58
N SER A 343 22.82 -26.39 7.30
CA SER A 343 23.48 -25.69 6.19
C SER A 343 23.10 -24.20 6.18
N VAL A 344 24.09 -23.33 5.97
CA VAL A 344 23.87 -21.88 5.80
C VAL A 344 22.85 -21.61 4.66
N LEU A 345 22.88 -22.39 3.59
CA LEU A 345 21.93 -22.26 2.50
C LEU A 345 20.50 -22.63 2.92
N ASP A 346 20.32 -23.65 3.78
CA ASP A 346 19.01 -24.02 4.30
C ASP A 346 18.45 -22.93 5.22
N MET A 347 19.29 -22.39 6.10
CA MET A 347 18.95 -21.24 6.93
C MET A 347 18.47 -20.06 6.07
N MET A 348 19.21 -19.72 5.02
CA MET A 348 18.87 -18.61 4.14
C MET A 348 17.56 -18.85 3.37
N VAL A 349 17.26 -20.08 2.97
CA VAL A 349 15.99 -20.45 2.32
C VAL A 349 14.84 -20.36 3.33
N LYS A 350 15.01 -20.93 4.53
CA LYS A 350 14.02 -20.92 5.61
C LYS A 350 13.64 -19.48 6.01
N ALA A 351 14.62 -18.60 6.12
CA ALA A 351 14.41 -17.18 6.41
C ALA A 351 13.89 -16.36 5.20
N GLY A 352 13.73 -16.97 4.03
CA GLY A 352 13.31 -16.26 2.82
C GLY A 352 14.33 -15.22 2.30
N ILE A 353 15.60 -15.31 2.72
CA ILE A 353 16.68 -14.43 2.25
C ILE A 353 17.02 -14.74 0.79
N ILE A 354 16.89 -16.00 0.40
CA ILE A 354 17.06 -16.50 -0.96
C ILE A 354 15.87 -17.38 -1.34
N LYS A 355 15.56 -17.42 -2.66
CA LYS A 355 14.45 -18.24 -3.19
C LYS A 355 14.83 -19.72 -3.36
N SER A 356 16.11 -20.00 -3.53
CA SER A 356 16.61 -21.35 -3.74
C SER A 356 18.09 -21.49 -3.37
N LYS A 357 18.51 -22.72 -3.05
CA LYS A 357 19.92 -23.03 -2.80
C LYS A 357 20.83 -22.67 -4.00
N GLY A 358 20.30 -22.73 -5.24
CA GLY A 358 21.04 -22.33 -6.45
C GLY A 358 21.34 -20.81 -6.48
N GLU A 359 20.42 -19.98 -6.02
CA GLU A 359 20.67 -18.54 -5.83
C GLU A 359 21.75 -18.31 -4.77
N GLY A 360 21.64 -18.99 -3.64
CA GLY A 360 22.61 -18.88 -2.55
C GLY A 360 24.04 -19.24 -2.97
N ARG A 361 24.21 -20.34 -3.69
CA ARG A 361 25.53 -20.76 -4.21
C ARG A 361 26.16 -19.69 -5.10
N ARG A 362 25.38 -19.10 -6.01
CA ARG A 362 25.88 -18.01 -6.88
C ARG A 362 26.28 -16.79 -6.07
N LEU A 363 25.48 -16.40 -5.07
CA LEU A 363 25.78 -15.28 -4.20
C LEU A 363 27.04 -15.52 -3.35
N MET A 364 27.22 -16.71 -2.80
CA MET A 364 28.44 -17.08 -2.07
C MET A 364 29.67 -17.01 -2.95
N ALA A 365 29.61 -17.60 -4.17
CA ALA A 365 30.70 -17.56 -5.14
C ALA A 365 31.10 -16.13 -5.54
N GLN A 366 30.16 -15.18 -5.51
CA GLN A 366 30.40 -13.76 -5.78
C GLN A 366 30.83 -12.97 -4.53
N GLY A 367 31.03 -13.63 -3.35
CA GLY A 367 31.33 -12.99 -2.09
C GLY A 367 30.21 -12.10 -1.55
N GLY A 368 28.97 -12.38 -1.95
CA GLY A 368 27.76 -11.63 -1.56
C GLY A 368 27.11 -12.11 -0.29
N VAL A 369 27.66 -13.10 0.43
CA VAL A 369 27.15 -13.62 1.69
C VAL A 369 28.23 -13.52 2.76
N SER A 370 27.85 -13.05 3.96
CA SER A 370 28.71 -13.09 5.14
C SER A 370 27.96 -13.66 6.35
N LEU A 371 28.66 -14.35 7.20
CA LEU A 371 28.22 -14.82 8.51
C LEU A 371 29.02 -14.08 9.58
N ASN A 372 28.35 -13.41 10.50
CA ASN A 372 28.98 -12.63 11.58
C ASN A 372 30.14 -11.75 11.06
N ASP A 373 29.89 -11.03 9.94
CA ASP A 373 30.82 -10.15 9.22
C ASP A 373 31.94 -10.85 8.42
N GLU A 374 32.12 -12.17 8.56
CA GLU A 374 33.05 -12.92 7.75
C GLU A 374 32.41 -13.42 6.46
N LYS A 375 33.10 -13.23 5.32
CA LYS A 375 32.61 -13.68 4.01
C LYS A 375 32.59 -15.19 3.92
N ILE A 376 31.45 -15.75 3.54
CA ILE A 376 31.33 -17.18 3.24
C ILE A 376 31.32 -17.38 1.72
N THR A 377 32.28 -18.15 1.25
CA THR A 377 32.37 -18.55 -0.15
C THR A 377 32.10 -20.05 -0.37
N ASP A 378 32.17 -20.84 0.71
CA ASP A 378 31.88 -22.27 0.68
C ASP A 378 30.37 -22.53 0.67
N PRO A 379 29.80 -23.10 -0.41
CA PRO A 379 28.38 -23.41 -0.48
C PRO A 379 27.94 -24.58 0.41
N TYR A 380 28.88 -25.29 1.03
CA TYR A 380 28.63 -26.39 1.97
C TYR A 380 28.80 -25.97 3.44
N ALA A 381 29.06 -24.71 3.71
CA ALA A 381 29.17 -24.18 5.06
C ALA A 381 27.95 -24.58 5.90
N SER A 382 28.18 -25.11 7.08
CA SER A 382 27.17 -25.55 8.03
C SER A 382 27.53 -25.11 9.46
N LEU A 383 26.52 -24.99 10.30
CA LEU A 383 26.62 -24.60 11.69
C LEU A 383 26.06 -25.71 12.59
N THR A 384 26.65 -25.88 13.75
CA THR A 384 26.16 -26.76 14.81
C THR A 384 25.36 -25.96 15.85
N LYS A 385 24.64 -26.62 16.76
CA LYS A 385 23.91 -25.90 17.82
C LYS A 385 24.84 -25.07 18.70
N ALA A 386 26.10 -25.47 18.89
CA ALA A 386 27.07 -24.72 19.68
C ALA A 386 27.43 -23.35 19.08
N ASP A 387 27.31 -23.20 17.76
CA ASP A 387 27.56 -21.92 17.09
C ASP A 387 26.50 -20.84 17.43
N PHE A 388 25.35 -21.26 17.95
CA PHE A 388 24.24 -20.38 18.36
C PHE A 388 24.34 -19.91 19.83
N ASP A 389 25.40 -20.27 20.55
CA ASP A 389 25.73 -19.66 21.87
C ASP A 389 26.02 -18.15 21.73
N LYS A 390 26.29 -17.71 20.52
CA LYS A 390 26.39 -16.30 20.12
C LYS A 390 25.38 -16.01 19.02
N ASP A 391 25.07 -14.73 18.85
CA ASP A 391 24.21 -14.30 17.75
C ASP A 391 24.76 -14.76 16.39
N VAL A 392 23.97 -15.49 15.63
CA VAL A 392 24.26 -15.91 14.26
C VAL A 392 23.56 -14.96 13.29
N ILE A 393 24.34 -14.13 12.60
CA ILE A 393 23.83 -13.12 11.69
C ILE A 393 24.32 -13.40 10.27
N ILE A 394 23.40 -13.59 9.32
CA ILE A 394 23.72 -13.71 7.91
C ILE A 394 23.43 -12.40 7.21
N LYS A 395 24.40 -11.93 6.42
CA LYS A 395 24.27 -10.77 5.53
C LYS A 395 24.22 -11.22 4.07
N LYS A 396 23.26 -10.69 3.29
CA LYS A 396 23.22 -10.81 1.82
C LYS A 396 23.47 -9.43 1.22
N GLY A 397 24.65 -9.27 0.60
CA GLY A 397 25.12 -7.98 0.10
C GLY A 397 25.29 -6.94 1.22
N LYS A 398 25.03 -5.67 0.87
CA LYS A 398 25.19 -4.54 1.82
C LYS A 398 23.92 -4.18 2.57
N LYS A 399 22.76 -4.74 2.22
CA LYS A 399 21.44 -4.22 2.62
C LYS A 399 20.56 -5.20 3.38
N VAL A 400 20.81 -6.50 3.35
CA VAL A 400 19.96 -7.51 3.99
C VAL A 400 20.73 -8.17 5.13
N PHE A 401 20.15 -8.11 6.33
CA PHE A 401 20.66 -8.69 7.55
C PHE A 401 19.57 -9.56 8.17
N HIS A 402 19.92 -10.73 8.69
CA HIS A 402 18.99 -11.64 9.33
C HIS A 402 19.67 -12.41 10.44
N LYS A 403 19.02 -12.47 11.60
CA LYS A 403 19.49 -13.19 12.77
C LYS A 403 18.87 -14.58 12.83
N PHE A 404 19.61 -15.55 13.33
CA PHE A 404 19.13 -16.90 13.63
C PHE A 404 19.37 -17.21 15.09
N SER A 405 18.41 -17.87 15.73
CA SER A 405 18.46 -18.33 17.11
C SER A 405 17.90 -19.74 17.23
N LEU A 406 18.14 -20.39 18.35
CA LEU A 406 17.55 -21.68 18.72
C LEU A 406 16.25 -21.48 19.47
#